data_ef07759827b1dd8558d3ecd69b55dde6
#
_entry.id   ef07759827b1dd8558d3ecd69b55dde6
#
_cell.length_a   1.000
_cell.length_b   1.000
_cell.length_c   1.000
_cell.angle_alpha   90.00
_cell.angle_beta   90.00
_cell.angle_gamma   90.00
#
_symmetry.space_group_name_H-M   'P 1'
#
loop_
_entity.id
_entity.type
_entity.pdbx_description
1 polymer ?
#
loop_
_entity_poly.entity_id
_entity_poly.type
_entity_poly.pdbx_seq_one_letter_code
_entity_poly.pdbx_strand_id
1 'polypeptide(L)'
;LPTPVNTIAGDRTNFPQFEQQMAAAGDFDCVIDMCCYLPAEAASAIRALRGRVGHYIFTSTVDVYSKPAAHYPITEEAECKPSPTFAYAYEKAKCEALILATHSNDFPITIIRPAYTYGESRGILHSFRGRTTYIDRIRKGKPIVVHGDGQSLWTSCHIDDVARAFVHAVGNPVTYGRAYHVTGEEWLTWN
;
A
#
# COMPACT_ATOMS: atom_id res chain seq x y z
N LEU A 1 -22.16 -3.55 9.29
CA LEU A 1 -21.41 -4.81 9.28
C LEU A 1 -22.24 -5.87 9.97
N PRO A 2 -22.36 -7.10 9.44
CA PRO A 2 -23.21 -8.14 10.01
C PRO A 2 -22.68 -8.76 11.31
N THR A 3 -21.43 -8.48 11.66
CA THR A 3 -20.75 -9.03 12.85
C THR A 3 -20.22 -7.89 13.72
N PRO A 4 -20.30 -7.94 15.05
CA PRO A 4 -19.70 -6.94 15.92
C PRO A 4 -18.18 -6.87 15.69
N VAL A 5 -17.67 -5.67 15.43
CA VAL A 5 -16.24 -5.41 15.29
C VAL A 5 -15.69 -4.99 16.64
N ASN A 6 -14.70 -5.71 17.13
CA ASN A 6 -13.95 -5.31 18.32
C ASN A 6 -12.95 -4.22 17.94
N THR A 7 -12.94 -3.14 18.70
CA THR A 7 -12.04 -2.00 18.47
C THR A 7 -11.03 -1.89 19.59
N ILE A 8 -9.75 -1.81 19.26
CA ILE A 8 -8.66 -1.51 20.20
C ILE A 8 -8.14 -0.11 19.84
N ALA A 9 -8.37 0.87 20.71
CA ALA A 9 -7.86 2.21 20.53
C ALA A 9 -6.41 2.29 21.04
N GLY A 10 -5.53 2.91 20.25
CA GLY A 10 -4.12 3.05 20.63
C GLY A 10 -3.35 3.93 19.64
N ASP A 11 -2.15 4.31 20.05
CA ASP A 11 -1.18 4.98 19.19
C ASP A 11 -0.17 3.95 18.67
N ARG A 12 -0.19 3.69 17.37
CA ARG A 12 0.73 2.74 16.73
C ARG A 12 2.21 3.13 16.90
N THR A 13 2.52 4.40 17.08
CA THR A 13 3.89 4.90 17.28
C THR A 13 4.38 4.71 18.71
N ASN A 14 3.50 4.41 19.65
CA ASN A 14 3.85 3.95 20.98
C ASN A 14 4.08 2.43 20.96
N PHE A 15 5.26 2.02 20.50
CA PHE A 15 5.59 0.62 20.25
C PHE A 15 5.34 -0.31 21.45
N PRO A 16 5.75 0.02 22.68
CA PRO A 16 5.46 -0.83 23.83
C PRO A 16 3.96 -1.04 24.05
N GLN A 17 3.16 0.01 23.94
CA GLN A 17 1.71 -0.08 24.08
C GLN A 17 1.09 -0.91 22.95
N PHE A 18 1.50 -0.68 21.69
CA PHE A 18 1.02 -1.44 20.55
C PHE A 18 1.33 -2.93 20.70
N GLU A 19 2.58 -3.29 21.05
CA GLU A 19 3.01 -4.67 21.24
C GLU A 19 2.23 -5.35 22.37
N GLN A 20 2.00 -4.64 23.48
CA GLN A 20 1.18 -5.15 24.59
C GLN A 20 -0.29 -5.35 24.18
N GLN A 21 -0.88 -4.42 23.44
CA GLN A 21 -2.26 -4.53 22.94
C GLN A 21 -2.41 -5.71 21.97
N MET A 22 -1.48 -5.92 21.05
CA MET A 22 -1.49 -7.06 20.15
C MET A 22 -1.30 -8.37 20.91
N ALA A 23 -0.45 -8.40 21.94
CA ALA A 23 -0.28 -9.56 22.81
C ALA A 23 -1.57 -9.91 23.56
N ALA A 24 -2.29 -8.93 24.06
CA ALA A 24 -3.56 -9.12 24.76
C ALA A 24 -4.72 -9.52 23.83
N ALA A 25 -4.67 -9.14 22.55
CA ALA A 25 -5.70 -9.45 21.56
C ALA A 25 -5.74 -10.92 21.14
N GLY A 26 -4.67 -11.70 21.39
CA GLY A 26 -4.58 -13.12 21.04
C GLY A 26 -3.95 -13.35 19.65
N ASP A 27 -4.20 -14.54 19.11
CA ASP A 27 -3.70 -14.92 17.78
C ASP A 27 -4.70 -14.51 16.70
N PHE A 28 -4.18 -14.32 15.46
CA PHE A 28 -4.99 -13.89 14.32
C PHE A 28 -4.81 -14.87 13.15
N ASP A 29 -5.88 -15.20 12.46
CA ASP A 29 -5.79 -15.92 11.17
C ASP A 29 -5.08 -15.06 10.10
N CYS A 30 -5.37 -13.76 10.08
CA CYS A 30 -4.73 -12.82 9.19
C CYS A 30 -4.68 -11.42 9.80
N VAL A 31 -3.58 -10.71 9.57
CA VAL A 31 -3.44 -9.28 9.86
C VAL A 31 -3.18 -8.52 8.57
N ILE A 32 -3.98 -7.48 8.30
CA ILE A 32 -3.77 -6.54 7.20
C ILE A 32 -3.26 -5.22 7.79
N ASP A 33 -1.98 -4.93 7.58
CA ASP A 33 -1.35 -3.72 8.10
C ASP A 33 -1.45 -2.57 7.10
N MET A 34 -2.44 -1.70 7.33
CA MET A 34 -2.73 -0.55 6.45
C MET A 34 -1.91 0.71 6.79
N CYS A 35 -1.33 0.79 7.99
CA CYS A 35 -0.81 2.04 8.56
C CYS A 35 0.65 1.94 9.01
N CYS A 36 1.47 1.14 8.37
CA CYS A 36 2.90 1.04 8.64
C CYS A 36 3.70 1.85 7.62
N TYR A 37 4.32 2.94 8.05
CA TYR A 37 5.02 3.89 7.20
C TYR A 37 6.53 3.94 7.43
N LEU A 38 7.01 3.51 8.60
CA LEU A 38 8.40 3.59 9.01
C LEU A 38 8.97 2.22 9.38
N PRO A 39 10.24 1.94 9.13
CA PRO A 39 10.89 0.68 9.52
C PRO A 39 10.76 0.33 11.00
N ALA A 40 10.73 1.33 11.88
CA ALA A 40 10.51 1.10 13.32
C ALA A 40 9.12 0.54 13.63
N GLU A 41 8.09 0.99 12.89
CA GLU A 41 6.72 0.46 12.97
C GLU A 41 6.66 -0.97 12.44
N ALA A 42 7.35 -1.26 11.33
CA ALA A 42 7.47 -2.61 10.77
C ALA A 42 8.16 -3.56 11.77
N ALA A 43 9.27 -3.13 12.37
CA ALA A 43 9.97 -3.91 13.39
C ALA A 43 9.10 -4.20 14.62
N SER A 44 8.30 -3.23 15.06
CA SER A 44 7.35 -3.42 16.17
C SER A 44 6.24 -4.40 15.80
N ALA A 45 5.68 -4.31 14.58
CA ALA A 45 4.67 -5.26 14.10
C ALA A 45 5.22 -6.69 14.03
N ILE A 46 6.45 -6.87 13.53
CA ILE A 46 7.11 -8.18 13.49
C ILE A 46 7.27 -8.75 14.90
N ARG A 47 7.75 -7.97 15.87
CA ARG A 47 7.87 -8.43 17.28
C ARG A 47 6.52 -8.80 17.89
N ALA A 48 5.49 -8.03 17.58
CA ALA A 48 4.15 -8.23 18.15
C ALA A 48 3.43 -9.46 17.58
N LEU A 49 3.66 -9.80 16.30
CA LEU A 49 2.80 -10.69 15.53
C LEU A 49 3.46 -11.99 15.09
N ARG A 50 4.79 -12.06 15.02
CA ARG A 50 5.50 -13.26 14.57
C ARG A 50 5.17 -14.46 15.48
N GLY A 51 4.82 -15.60 14.85
CA GLY A 51 4.39 -16.82 15.56
C GLY A 51 2.95 -16.76 16.10
N ARG A 52 2.21 -15.66 15.83
CA ARG A 52 0.86 -15.42 16.33
C ARG A 52 -0.13 -15.02 15.22
N VAL A 53 0.32 -14.99 13.98
CA VAL A 53 -0.51 -14.65 12.83
C VAL A 53 -0.35 -15.71 11.74
N GLY A 54 -1.48 -16.21 11.23
CA GLY A 54 -1.49 -17.18 10.14
C GLY A 54 -1.08 -16.57 8.80
N HIS A 55 -1.34 -15.28 8.60
CA HIS A 55 -0.92 -14.53 7.41
C HIS A 55 -0.79 -13.04 7.72
N TYR A 56 0.36 -12.44 7.39
CA TYR A 56 0.59 -11.00 7.51
C TYR A 56 0.61 -10.33 6.13
N ILE A 57 -0.34 -9.43 5.88
CA ILE A 57 -0.43 -8.68 4.62
C ILE A 57 0.00 -7.24 4.87
N PHE A 58 1.10 -6.84 4.25
CA PHE A 58 1.62 -5.48 4.34
C PHE A 58 1.10 -4.62 3.18
N THR A 59 0.49 -3.49 3.51
CA THR A 59 0.07 -2.50 2.51
C THR A 59 1.24 -1.58 2.18
N SER A 60 1.79 -1.73 0.99
CA SER A 60 2.83 -0.89 0.42
C SER A 60 2.27 0.09 -0.62
N THR A 61 3.00 0.39 -1.65
CA THR A 61 2.66 1.33 -2.73
C THR A 61 3.47 1.02 -3.99
N VAL A 62 2.95 1.31 -5.17
CA VAL A 62 3.73 1.29 -6.43
C VAL A 62 4.85 2.33 -6.47
N ASP A 63 4.83 3.30 -5.57
CA ASP A 63 5.89 4.31 -5.49
C ASP A 63 7.25 3.76 -5.05
N VAL A 64 7.31 2.53 -4.52
CA VAL A 64 8.57 1.86 -4.15
C VAL A 64 9.46 1.54 -5.33
N TYR A 65 8.91 1.46 -6.55
CA TYR A 65 9.72 1.19 -7.74
C TYR A 65 10.67 2.34 -8.08
N SER A 66 11.86 1.97 -8.57
CA SER A 66 12.87 2.93 -9.06
C SER A 66 12.31 3.80 -10.18
N LYS A 67 12.60 5.11 -10.15
CA LYS A 67 12.19 6.06 -11.18
C LYS A 67 13.42 6.84 -11.67
N PRO A 68 13.60 6.98 -13.02
CA PRO A 68 12.80 6.39 -14.09
C PRO A 68 12.87 4.86 -14.07
N ALA A 69 11.80 4.20 -14.51
CA ALA A 69 11.79 2.76 -14.65
C ALA A 69 12.67 2.33 -15.85
N ALA A 70 13.33 1.18 -15.72
CA ALA A 70 14.16 0.63 -16.80
C ALA A 70 13.30 0.18 -18.00
N HIS A 71 12.09 -0.31 -17.73
CA HIS A 71 11.14 -0.80 -18.75
C HIS A 71 9.70 -0.45 -18.37
N TYR A 72 8.84 -0.37 -19.38
CA TYR A 72 7.40 -0.25 -19.22
C TYR A 72 6.69 -1.38 -20.01
N PRO A 73 5.62 -1.98 -19.50
CA PRO A 73 5.05 -1.76 -18.16
C PRO A 73 6.01 -2.19 -17.03
N ILE A 74 5.89 -1.56 -15.87
CA ILE A 74 6.63 -1.95 -14.67
C ILE A 74 6.00 -3.24 -14.13
N THR A 75 6.81 -4.27 -13.88
CA THR A 75 6.39 -5.54 -13.26
C THR A 75 6.85 -5.62 -11.81
N GLU A 76 6.35 -6.61 -11.06
CA GLU A 76 6.69 -6.80 -9.65
C GLU A 76 8.17 -7.11 -9.40
N GLU A 77 8.88 -7.63 -10.42
CA GLU A 77 10.32 -7.90 -10.39
C GLU A 77 11.18 -6.64 -10.60
N ALA A 78 10.56 -5.51 -10.94
CA ALA A 78 11.28 -4.27 -11.13
C ALA A 78 11.96 -3.80 -9.84
N GLU A 79 13.08 -3.12 -10.00
CA GLU A 79 13.88 -2.64 -8.86
C GLU A 79 13.06 -1.71 -7.95
N CYS A 80 13.09 -1.99 -6.64
CA CYS A 80 12.45 -1.20 -5.59
C CYS A 80 13.49 -0.33 -4.86
N LYS A 81 13.93 0.76 -5.53
CA LYS A 81 14.94 1.68 -4.99
C LYS A 81 14.55 3.14 -5.25
N PRO A 82 13.49 3.62 -4.59
CA PRO A 82 13.03 4.98 -4.76
C PRO A 82 14.03 6.00 -4.22
N SER A 83 13.98 7.22 -4.76
CA SER A 83 14.84 8.32 -4.29
C SER A 83 14.58 8.65 -2.82
N PRO A 84 15.64 8.88 -2.01
CA PRO A 84 15.48 9.37 -0.64
C PRO A 84 14.76 10.73 -0.52
N THR A 85 14.75 11.52 -1.60
CA THR A 85 14.02 12.81 -1.63
C THR A 85 12.50 12.62 -1.61
N PHE A 86 12.01 11.41 -1.98
CA PHE A 86 10.61 11.04 -1.81
C PHE A 86 10.48 10.13 -0.58
N ALA A 87 10.54 10.74 0.58
CA ALA A 87 10.61 10.06 1.88
C ALA A 87 9.55 8.95 2.06
N TYR A 88 8.30 9.19 1.65
CA TYR A 88 7.22 8.20 1.75
C TYR A 88 7.58 6.89 1.04
N ALA A 89 7.95 6.94 -0.22
CA ALA A 89 8.31 5.76 -1.00
C ALA A 89 9.58 5.08 -0.48
N TYR A 90 10.57 5.90 -0.11
CA TYR A 90 11.84 5.45 0.44
C TYR A 90 11.67 4.64 1.74
N GLU A 91 10.89 5.17 2.68
CA GLU A 91 10.62 4.48 3.94
C GLU A 91 9.74 3.23 3.74
N LYS A 92 8.75 3.27 2.82
CA LYS A 92 7.95 2.10 2.46
C LYS A 92 8.80 0.97 1.86
N ALA A 93 9.74 1.28 0.98
CA ALA A 93 10.67 0.28 0.42
C ALA A 93 11.54 -0.37 1.50
N LYS A 94 11.98 0.40 2.49
CA LYS A 94 12.72 -0.14 3.66
C LYS A 94 11.84 -1.04 4.54
N CYS A 95 10.56 -0.68 4.72
CA CYS A 95 9.60 -1.53 5.41
C CYS A 95 9.41 -2.86 4.68
N GLU A 96 9.24 -2.83 3.35
CA GLU A 96 9.11 -4.06 2.54
C GLU A 96 10.32 -4.99 2.71
N ALA A 97 11.53 -4.43 2.56
CA ALA A 97 12.76 -5.20 2.69
C ALA A 97 12.88 -5.86 4.07
N LEU A 98 12.56 -5.11 5.13
CA LEU A 98 12.58 -5.61 6.50
C LEU A 98 11.55 -6.73 6.71
N ILE A 99 10.31 -6.51 6.27
CA ILE A 99 9.20 -7.45 6.45
C ILE A 99 9.47 -8.73 5.64
N LEU A 100 9.82 -8.62 4.35
CA LEU A 100 10.11 -9.79 3.50
C LEU A 100 11.28 -10.64 4.04
N ALA A 101 12.30 -10.01 4.60
CA ALA A 101 13.43 -10.73 5.21
C ALA A 101 13.02 -11.61 6.41
N THR A 102 11.83 -11.39 6.98
CA THR A 102 11.28 -12.19 8.10
C THR A 102 10.29 -13.26 7.65
N HIS A 103 10.00 -13.35 6.35
CA HIS A 103 9.09 -14.37 5.81
C HIS A 103 9.56 -15.78 6.14
N SER A 104 8.65 -16.59 6.66
CA SER A 104 8.90 -17.98 7.08
C SER A 104 7.57 -18.72 7.25
N ASN A 105 7.61 -20.01 7.53
CA ASN A 105 6.41 -20.81 7.78
C ASN A 105 5.63 -20.36 9.02
N ASP A 106 6.30 -19.81 10.03
CA ASP A 106 5.70 -19.25 11.24
C ASP A 106 5.31 -17.77 11.12
N PHE A 107 5.64 -17.14 9.97
CA PHE A 107 5.27 -15.77 9.64
C PHE A 107 5.09 -15.60 8.13
N PRO A 108 4.01 -16.16 7.55
CA PRO A 108 3.71 -16.00 6.13
C PRO A 108 3.38 -14.54 5.80
N ILE A 109 4.01 -13.98 4.76
CA ILE A 109 3.91 -12.57 4.41
C ILE A 109 3.48 -12.42 2.96
N THR A 110 2.58 -11.48 2.70
CA THR A 110 2.29 -10.96 1.36
C THR A 110 2.39 -9.43 1.38
N ILE A 111 2.97 -8.85 0.34
CA ILE A 111 3.00 -7.41 0.14
C ILE A 111 2.01 -7.04 -0.96
N ILE A 112 1.13 -6.09 -0.69
CA ILE A 112 0.25 -5.48 -1.68
C ILE A 112 0.71 -4.05 -1.94
N ARG A 113 0.96 -3.71 -3.20
CA ARG A 113 1.39 -2.39 -3.69
C ARG A 113 0.25 -1.74 -4.50
N PRO A 114 -0.71 -1.04 -3.88
CA PRO A 114 -1.73 -0.33 -4.62
C PRO A 114 -1.12 0.79 -5.47
N ALA A 115 -1.66 0.98 -6.68
CA ALA A 115 -1.49 2.20 -7.45
C ALA A 115 -2.30 3.35 -6.82
N TYR A 116 -2.40 4.49 -7.50
CA TYR A 116 -3.28 5.55 -7.02
C TYR A 116 -4.72 5.04 -6.90
N THR A 117 -5.24 5.03 -5.70
CA THR A 117 -6.60 4.55 -5.41
C THR A 117 -7.61 5.68 -5.47
N TYR A 118 -8.74 5.44 -6.15
CA TYR A 118 -9.85 6.37 -6.22
C TYR A 118 -11.16 5.68 -5.83
N GLY A 119 -12.18 6.49 -5.49
CA GLY A 119 -13.50 6.02 -5.08
C GLY A 119 -14.41 7.20 -4.79
N GLU A 120 -15.52 6.98 -4.07
CA GLU A 120 -16.54 8.02 -3.83
C GLU A 120 -16.00 9.31 -3.22
N SER A 121 -15.04 9.22 -2.33
CA SER A 121 -14.45 10.37 -1.62
C SER A 121 -13.16 10.90 -2.23
N ARG A 122 -12.61 10.24 -3.26
CA ARG A 122 -11.31 10.56 -3.85
C ARG A 122 -11.35 10.43 -5.37
N GLY A 123 -11.04 11.53 -6.06
CA GLY A 123 -11.06 11.59 -7.52
C GLY A 123 -10.04 10.68 -8.18
N ILE A 124 -10.27 10.36 -9.46
CA ILE A 124 -9.45 9.46 -10.28
C ILE A 124 -8.01 9.97 -10.52
N LEU A 125 -7.77 11.26 -10.39
CA LEU A 125 -6.46 11.87 -10.59
C LEU A 125 -6.00 12.59 -9.33
N HIS A 126 -4.74 12.41 -8.98
CA HIS A 126 -4.10 13.17 -7.93
C HIS A 126 -3.61 14.52 -8.48
N SER A 127 -4.47 15.51 -8.47
CA SER A 127 -4.06 16.89 -8.75
C SER A 127 -3.84 17.65 -7.44
N PHE A 128 -2.66 18.28 -7.30
CA PHE A 128 -2.36 19.23 -6.23
C PHE A 128 -3.07 18.96 -4.89
N ARG A 129 -2.62 17.95 -4.14
CA ARG A 129 -3.16 17.51 -2.85
C ARG A 129 -4.53 16.81 -2.88
N GLY A 130 -4.85 16.10 -3.98
CA GLY A 130 -6.04 15.25 -4.06
C GLY A 130 -7.37 16.00 -4.17
N ARG A 131 -7.36 17.27 -4.56
CA ARG A 131 -8.60 18.05 -4.75
C ARG A 131 -9.19 17.80 -6.14
N THR A 132 -10.52 17.77 -6.23
CA THR A 132 -11.27 17.49 -7.46
C THR A 132 -11.63 18.74 -8.27
N THR A 133 -11.07 19.90 -7.93
CA THR A 133 -11.36 21.19 -8.60
C THR A 133 -11.04 21.18 -10.10
N TYR A 134 -10.13 20.31 -10.54
CA TYR A 134 -9.82 20.14 -11.96
C TYR A 134 -11.03 19.63 -12.76
N ILE A 135 -11.89 18.79 -12.18
CA ILE A 135 -13.10 18.27 -12.84
C ILE A 135 -14.07 19.41 -13.17
N ASP A 136 -14.30 20.32 -12.22
CA ASP A 136 -15.15 21.49 -12.44
C ASP A 136 -14.55 22.43 -13.51
N ARG A 137 -13.22 22.58 -13.51
CA ARG A 137 -12.53 23.39 -14.54
C ARG A 137 -12.66 22.79 -15.93
N ILE A 138 -12.46 21.48 -16.07
CA ILE A 138 -12.64 20.76 -17.34
C ILE A 138 -14.07 20.90 -17.85
N ARG A 139 -15.08 20.68 -17.00
CA ARG A 139 -16.51 20.85 -17.34
C ARG A 139 -16.84 22.26 -17.81
N LYS A 140 -16.10 23.27 -17.35
CA LYS A 140 -16.26 24.68 -17.73
C LYS A 140 -15.33 25.10 -18.88
N GLY A 141 -14.65 24.17 -19.53
CA GLY A 141 -13.67 24.48 -20.61
C GLY A 141 -12.48 25.31 -20.15
N LYS A 142 -12.15 25.29 -18.85
CA LYS A 142 -11.03 26.05 -18.29
C LYS A 142 -9.75 25.23 -18.27
N PRO A 143 -8.59 25.85 -18.50
CA PRO A 143 -7.31 25.14 -18.46
C PRO A 143 -7.03 24.56 -17.07
N ILE A 144 -6.43 23.38 -17.04
CA ILE A 144 -5.91 22.75 -15.84
C ILE A 144 -4.38 22.71 -15.87
N VAL A 145 -3.75 22.57 -14.71
CA VAL A 145 -2.31 22.37 -14.60
C VAL A 145 -2.03 20.87 -14.63
N VAL A 146 -1.06 20.45 -15.46
CA VAL A 146 -0.56 19.08 -15.54
C VAL A 146 0.92 19.03 -15.19
N HIS A 147 1.45 17.83 -14.90
CA HIS A 147 2.86 17.64 -14.58
C HIS A 147 3.72 17.66 -15.86
N GLY A 148 4.83 18.39 -15.83
CA GLY A 148 5.79 18.45 -16.91
C GLY A 148 5.15 18.83 -18.25
N ASP A 149 5.36 18.01 -19.26
CA ASP A 149 4.80 18.14 -20.61
C ASP A 149 3.46 17.39 -20.80
N GLY A 150 2.94 16.78 -19.76
CA GLY A 150 1.71 15.99 -19.82
C GLY A 150 1.88 14.57 -20.37
N GLN A 151 3.08 14.13 -20.73
CA GLN A 151 3.34 12.80 -21.30
C GLN A 151 3.60 11.71 -20.24
N SER A 152 3.70 12.07 -18.96
CA SER A 152 3.90 11.11 -17.90
C SER A 152 2.76 10.10 -17.84
N LEU A 153 3.10 8.82 -17.77
CA LEU A 153 2.14 7.74 -17.66
C LEU A 153 1.50 7.75 -16.28
N TRP A 154 0.21 7.48 -16.25
CA TRP A 154 -0.60 7.41 -15.05
C TRP A 154 -1.52 6.20 -15.09
N THR A 155 -1.61 5.48 -13.98
CA THR A 155 -2.60 4.44 -13.75
C THR A 155 -3.24 4.64 -12.39
N SER A 156 -4.50 4.24 -12.27
CA SER A 156 -5.27 4.30 -11.03
C SER A 156 -6.08 3.01 -10.87
N CYS A 157 -6.53 2.73 -9.66
CA CYS A 157 -7.32 1.55 -9.35
C CYS A 157 -8.51 1.95 -8.46
N HIS A 158 -9.70 1.40 -8.73
CA HIS A 158 -10.84 1.62 -7.86
C HIS A 158 -10.63 0.94 -6.51
N ILE A 159 -11.11 1.55 -5.43
CA ILE A 159 -10.95 1.02 -4.06
C ILE A 159 -11.52 -0.38 -3.90
N ASP A 160 -12.60 -0.73 -4.62
CA ASP A 160 -13.18 -2.07 -4.56
C ASP A 160 -12.29 -3.13 -5.21
N ASP A 161 -11.55 -2.76 -6.26
CA ASP A 161 -10.58 -3.66 -6.90
C ASP A 161 -9.38 -3.90 -5.98
N VAL A 162 -8.91 -2.85 -5.33
CA VAL A 162 -7.86 -2.97 -4.30
C VAL A 162 -8.35 -3.84 -3.15
N ALA A 163 -9.56 -3.62 -2.65
CA ALA A 163 -10.14 -4.44 -1.57
C ALA A 163 -10.27 -5.92 -1.98
N ARG A 164 -10.69 -6.21 -3.22
CA ARG A 164 -10.73 -7.58 -3.75
C ARG A 164 -9.37 -8.25 -3.75
N ALA A 165 -8.30 -7.53 -4.11
CA ALA A 165 -6.95 -8.08 -4.07
C ALA A 165 -6.54 -8.48 -2.64
N PHE A 166 -6.85 -7.66 -1.63
CA PHE A 166 -6.64 -8.03 -0.23
C PHE A 166 -7.45 -9.26 0.18
N VAL A 167 -8.74 -9.31 -0.16
CA VAL A 167 -9.61 -10.44 0.18
C VAL A 167 -9.10 -11.74 -0.44
N HIS A 168 -8.66 -11.71 -1.70
CA HIS A 168 -8.12 -12.89 -2.37
C HIS A 168 -6.73 -13.32 -1.87
N ALA A 169 -5.98 -12.41 -1.27
CA ALA A 169 -4.70 -12.73 -0.67
C ALA A 169 -4.85 -13.39 0.72
N VAL A 170 -5.91 -13.08 1.48
CA VAL A 170 -6.10 -13.61 2.83
C VAL A 170 -6.06 -15.12 2.85
N GLY A 171 -5.09 -15.70 3.59
CA GLY A 171 -4.94 -17.14 3.75
C GLY A 171 -4.59 -17.91 2.47
N ASN A 172 -4.18 -17.22 1.42
CA ASN A 172 -3.84 -17.84 0.13
C ASN A 172 -2.33 -18.14 0.05
N PRO A 173 -1.90 -19.43 0.16
CA PRO A 173 -0.47 -19.77 0.20
C PRO A 173 0.30 -19.42 -1.09
N VAL A 174 -0.39 -19.25 -2.22
CA VAL A 174 0.23 -18.86 -3.49
C VAL A 174 0.85 -17.45 -3.40
N THR A 175 0.33 -16.61 -2.49
CA THR A 175 0.79 -15.23 -2.31
C THR A 175 1.93 -15.09 -1.31
N TYR A 176 2.25 -16.13 -0.55
CA TYR A 176 3.24 -16.06 0.52
C TYR A 176 4.66 -15.82 -0.01
N GLY A 177 5.37 -14.92 0.65
CA GLY A 177 6.71 -14.50 0.28
C GLY A 177 6.79 -13.61 -0.96
N ARG A 178 5.65 -13.09 -1.44
CA ARG A 178 5.56 -12.32 -2.70
C ARG A 178 5.01 -10.92 -2.49
N ALA A 179 5.33 -10.06 -3.45
CA ALA A 179 4.74 -8.74 -3.59
C ALA A 179 3.90 -8.69 -4.87
N TYR A 180 2.75 -8.02 -4.81
CA TYR A 180 1.85 -7.81 -5.94
C TYR A 180 1.50 -6.33 -6.02
N HIS A 181 1.59 -5.73 -7.21
CA HIS A 181 0.98 -4.44 -7.39
C HIS A 181 -0.48 -4.58 -7.86
N VAL A 182 -1.32 -3.64 -7.45
CA VAL A 182 -2.74 -3.60 -7.80
C VAL A 182 -3.03 -2.29 -8.52
N THR A 183 -3.38 -2.40 -9.79
CA THR A 183 -3.62 -1.25 -10.68
C THR A 183 -4.84 -1.53 -11.56
N GLY A 184 -5.40 -0.49 -12.16
CA GLY A 184 -6.35 -0.65 -13.25
C GLY A 184 -5.65 -1.18 -14.52
N GLU A 185 -6.43 -1.70 -15.45
CA GLU A 185 -5.93 -2.22 -16.73
C GLU A 185 -5.50 -1.10 -17.69
N GLU A 186 -6.06 0.10 -17.50
CA GLU A 186 -5.78 1.25 -18.35
C GLU A 186 -4.63 2.09 -17.81
N TRP A 187 -3.84 2.61 -18.73
CA TRP A 187 -2.84 3.62 -18.47
C TRP A 187 -3.05 4.80 -19.42
N LEU A 188 -2.89 6.00 -18.93
CA LEU A 188 -3.19 7.25 -19.61
C LEU A 188 -2.02 8.23 -19.48
N THR A 189 -1.96 9.18 -20.38
CA THR A 189 -1.16 10.41 -20.20
C THR A 189 -2.06 11.52 -19.65
N TRP A 190 -1.47 12.65 -19.30
CA TRP A 190 -2.20 13.83 -18.86
C TRP A 190 -2.75 14.68 -20.01
N ASN A 191 -2.35 14.42 -21.26
CA ASN A 191 -2.82 15.08 -22.47
C ASN A 191 -4.01 14.36 -23.08
#